data_f7569c6b4ae314aec8514d81d4c81ba1
#
_entry.id   f7569c6b4ae314aec8514d81d4c81ba1
#
_cell.length_a   1.000
_cell.length_b   1.000
_cell.length_c   1.000
_cell.angle_alpha   90.00
_cell.angle_beta   90.00
_cell.angle_gamma   90.00
#
_symmetry.space_group_name_H-M   'P 1'
#
loop_
_entity.id
_entity.type
_entity.pdbx_description
1 polymer ?
#
loop_
_entity_poly.entity_id
_entity_poly.type
_entity_poly.pdbx_seq_one_letter_code
_entity_poly.pdbx_strand_id
1 'polypeptide(L)'
;AQPAADAAHRRFWAPLASAAEGDAPTPDGSDIAAVLRLWQYLRDQRRQLSGNAFRRLCREEYLNFLRVREWQDLHTQVREACDELHLQRNSEPAGLDRVHVAVLSGLLSHVGLLDERPSTSPGQRPGQRISRRRLGPPEYQGARGSRFAINPGSSAARTRPDLVMAVELVETTRLWARTVAPIEAAWVEEVGSHLLKRTYSEPHWSQRGGQCVASETVTLLGVPIVAGRTVSYGAIDPAVAREVFIASALVEGQWRTRHHFWARNQAVRAEAEELQERGRRRDLVVDDVAIAAFYEARVPTGIVSVAHFDRWWRDARRVDEHLLDLSVADLLVTDAPAPSDTDYPSQWRVGEVDLDVEYVFDPGSGRDGVTVTIPLAVLNRVTPAPFTWQVPGLRRDAATALIRALPKQWRTHLVPAPDTAQRALEWLGDDPDRSEPLWLALSRAIRALNGVEVPASAWEPSALEEHLRVRFRVERPGSGPVLG
;
A
#
# COMPACT_ATOMS: atom_id res chain seq x y z
N ALA A 1 -50.41 32.11 9.34
CA ALA A 1 -49.87 32.64 8.06
C ALA A 1 -48.68 31.84 7.57
N GLN A 2 -47.72 31.45 8.45
CA GLN A 2 -46.50 30.72 8.05
C GLN A 2 -46.74 29.39 7.31
N PRO A 3 -47.64 28.48 7.80
CA PRO A 3 -47.87 27.19 7.11
C PRO A 3 -48.47 27.33 5.71
N ALA A 4 -49.26 28.37 5.48
CA ALA A 4 -49.87 28.64 4.17
C ALA A 4 -48.85 29.23 3.20
N ALA A 5 -47.99 30.10 3.65
CA ALA A 5 -46.86 30.64 2.87
C ALA A 5 -45.90 29.50 2.47
N ASP A 6 -45.54 28.64 3.44
CA ASP A 6 -44.67 27.49 3.19
C ASP A 6 -45.28 26.53 2.17
N ALA A 7 -46.60 26.32 2.20
CA ALA A 7 -47.30 25.51 1.23
C ALA A 7 -47.30 26.13 -0.19
N ALA A 8 -47.54 27.45 -0.29
CA ALA A 8 -47.51 28.16 -1.55
C ALA A 8 -46.14 28.19 -2.21
N HIS A 9 -45.09 28.27 -1.39
CA HIS A 9 -43.71 28.37 -1.85
C HIS A 9 -43.03 27.02 -2.12
N ARG A 10 -43.59 25.86 -1.70
CA ARG A 10 -42.98 24.53 -1.91
C ARG A 10 -42.61 24.24 -3.35
N ARG A 11 -43.36 24.73 -4.31
CA ARG A 11 -43.12 24.55 -5.76
C ARG A 11 -41.75 25.09 -6.20
N PHE A 12 -41.19 26.07 -5.53
CA PHE A 12 -39.90 26.65 -5.87
C PHE A 12 -38.74 25.81 -5.32
N TRP A 13 -38.98 24.98 -4.29
CA TRP A 13 -37.99 24.06 -3.69
C TRP A 13 -38.08 22.63 -4.26
N ALA A 14 -39.15 22.33 -5.03
CA ALA A 14 -39.23 21.04 -5.69
C ALA A 14 -38.20 20.96 -6.83
N PRO A 15 -37.53 19.82 -7.06
CA PRO A 15 -36.71 19.63 -8.26
C PRO A 15 -37.64 19.87 -9.49
N LEU A 16 -37.14 20.56 -10.50
CA LEU A 16 -37.79 20.63 -11.78
C LEU A 16 -37.90 19.19 -12.31
N ALA A 17 -39.10 18.68 -12.45
CA ALA A 17 -39.30 17.40 -13.12
C ALA A 17 -38.66 17.51 -14.50
N SER A 18 -37.54 16.76 -14.68
CA SER A 18 -36.91 16.45 -15.93
C SER A 18 -36.94 17.54 -17.00
N ALA A 19 -35.97 18.40 -17.02
CA ALA A 19 -35.47 18.93 -18.27
C ALA A 19 -34.78 17.79 -19.02
N ALA A 20 -34.94 17.73 -20.32
CA ALA A 20 -34.54 16.71 -21.27
C ALA A 20 -33.36 15.77 -20.87
N GLU A 21 -33.47 14.50 -21.25
CA GLU A 21 -32.44 13.48 -21.18
C GLU A 21 -31.05 14.05 -21.54
N GLY A 22 -30.18 14.27 -20.53
CA GLY A 22 -28.80 14.74 -20.71
C GLY A 22 -28.28 15.71 -19.68
N ASP A 23 -29.12 16.40 -18.90
CA ASP A 23 -28.66 17.27 -17.81
C ASP A 23 -28.40 16.46 -16.53
N ALA A 24 -27.24 16.68 -15.92
CA ALA A 24 -26.93 16.15 -14.61
C ALA A 24 -28.04 16.47 -13.61
N PRO A 25 -28.42 15.53 -12.71
CA PRO A 25 -29.51 15.75 -11.78
C PRO A 25 -29.22 17.01 -10.96
N THR A 26 -30.12 17.97 -11.01
CA THR A 26 -30.06 19.20 -10.22
C THR A 26 -29.92 18.80 -8.75
N PRO A 27 -28.91 19.32 -7.99
CA PRO A 27 -28.77 18.96 -6.59
C PRO A 27 -30.05 19.26 -5.83
N ASP A 28 -30.73 18.22 -5.34
CA ASP A 28 -31.89 18.39 -4.46
C ASP A 28 -31.47 19.17 -3.22
N GLY A 29 -32.21 20.19 -2.87
CA GLY A 29 -31.99 20.95 -1.65
C GLY A 29 -31.18 22.24 -1.81
N SER A 30 -31.16 22.88 -2.98
CA SER A 30 -30.54 24.19 -3.16
C SER A 30 -31.54 25.36 -2.97
N ASP A 31 -31.32 26.17 -1.94
CA ASP A 31 -32.08 27.41 -1.73
C ASP A 31 -31.77 28.45 -2.82
N ILE A 32 -30.55 28.45 -3.36
CA ILE A 32 -30.13 29.34 -4.46
C ILE A 32 -30.95 29.02 -5.71
N ALA A 33 -31.14 27.75 -6.04
CA ALA A 33 -31.98 27.32 -7.13
C ALA A 33 -33.45 27.74 -6.90
N ALA A 34 -33.94 27.63 -5.65
CA ALA A 34 -35.29 28.06 -5.30
C ALA A 34 -35.49 29.57 -5.52
N VAL A 35 -34.50 30.38 -5.09
CA VAL A 35 -34.53 31.84 -5.31
C VAL A 35 -34.51 32.17 -6.82
N LEU A 36 -33.69 31.47 -7.61
CA LEU A 36 -33.64 31.66 -9.05
C LEU A 36 -34.98 31.33 -9.72
N ARG A 37 -35.65 30.23 -9.35
CA ARG A 37 -36.98 29.83 -9.86
C ARG A 37 -38.03 30.86 -9.48
N LEU A 38 -38.00 31.37 -8.26
CA LEU A 38 -38.90 32.43 -7.81
C LEU A 38 -38.68 33.71 -8.64
N TRP A 39 -37.45 34.10 -8.91
CA TRP A 39 -37.10 35.23 -9.75
C TRP A 39 -37.67 35.07 -11.18
N GLN A 40 -37.44 33.92 -11.80
CA GLN A 40 -37.96 33.61 -13.14
C GLN A 40 -39.47 33.69 -13.18
N TYR A 41 -40.13 33.08 -12.21
CA TYR A 41 -41.58 33.14 -12.06
C TYR A 41 -42.11 34.59 -11.96
N LEU A 42 -41.54 35.37 -11.05
CA LEU A 42 -41.95 36.77 -10.85
C LEU A 42 -41.70 37.64 -12.09
N ARG A 43 -40.61 37.42 -12.81
CA ARG A 43 -40.29 38.10 -14.05
C ARG A 43 -41.35 37.78 -15.16
N ASP A 44 -41.76 36.54 -15.28
CA ASP A 44 -42.73 36.10 -16.27
C ASP A 44 -44.14 36.60 -15.92
N GLN A 45 -44.52 36.55 -14.63
CA GLN A 45 -45.79 37.13 -14.17
C GLN A 45 -45.85 38.66 -14.38
N ARG A 46 -44.74 39.34 -14.19
CA ARG A 46 -44.62 40.78 -14.40
C ARG A 46 -44.82 41.19 -15.86
N ARG A 47 -44.42 40.34 -16.79
CA ARG A 47 -44.60 40.55 -18.23
C ARG A 47 -46.08 40.35 -18.69
N GLN A 48 -46.80 39.45 -18.00
CA GLN A 48 -48.15 39.04 -18.37
C GLN A 48 -49.24 39.85 -17.66
N LEU A 49 -48.96 40.41 -16.50
CA LEU A 49 -49.94 41.05 -15.60
C LEU A 49 -49.82 42.58 -15.58
N SER A 50 -50.95 43.28 -15.43
CA SER A 50 -50.96 44.70 -15.10
C SER A 50 -50.36 44.93 -13.69
N GLY A 51 -49.89 46.16 -13.40
CA GLY A 51 -49.32 46.50 -12.13
C GLY A 51 -50.20 46.20 -10.90
N ASN A 52 -51.53 46.40 -11.04
CA ASN A 52 -52.47 46.09 -9.96
C ASN A 52 -52.70 44.57 -9.83
N ALA A 53 -52.76 43.85 -10.92
CA ALA A 53 -52.89 42.40 -10.89
C ALA A 53 -51.60 41.72 -10.29
N PHE A 54 -50.44 42.22 -10.64
CA PHE A 54 -49.16 41.74 -10.07
C PHE A 54 -49.06 42.00 -8.58
N ARG A 55 -49.50 43.19 -8.10
CA ARG A 55 -49.56 43.48 -6.64
C ARG A 55 -50.49 42.54 -5.90
N ARG A 56 -51.65 42.17 -6.51
CA ARG A 56 -52.60 41.19 -5.98
C ARG A 56 -51.99 39.79 -5.92
N LEU A 57 -51.33 39.35 -7.00
CA LEU A 57 -50.60 38.07 -7.06
C LEU A 57 -49.57 37.98 -5.91
N CYS A 58 -48.74 39.01 -5.72
CA CYS A 58 -47.77 39.01 -4.63
C CYS A 58 -48.42 38.80 -3.25
N ARG A 59 -49.61 39.42 -3.05
CA ARG A 59 -50.34 39.28 -1.75
C ARG A 59 -50.93 37.87 -1.60
N GLU A 60 -51.51 37.32 -2.66
CA GLU A 60 -52.09 35.97 -2.66
C GLU A 60 -51.03 34.90 -2.42
N GLU A 61 -49.82 35.14 -2.93
CA GLU A 61 -48.68 34.22 -2.76
C GLU A 61 -47.78 34.54 -1.56
N TYR A 62 -48.26 35.37 -0.62
CA TYR A 62 -47.52 35.73 0.59
C TYR A 62 -46.15 36.42 0.36
N LEU A 63 -46.01 37.08 -0.82
CA LEU A 63 -44.83 37.85 -1.19
C LEU A 63 -44.97 39.31 -0.84
N ASN A 64 -43.95 39.93 -0.27
CA ASN A 64 -43.95 41.37 -0.02
C ASN A 64 -43.65 42.13 -1.32
N PHE A 65 -44.65 42.80 -1.88
CA PHE A 65 -44.54 43.51 -3.14
C PHE A 65 -43.45 44.59 -3.14
N LEU A 66 -43.21 45.29 -2.03
CA LEU A 66 -42.14 46.29 -1.96
C LEU A 66 -40.77 45.62 -2.07
N ARG A 67 -40.56 44.49 -1.36
CA ARG A 67 -39.31 43.73 -1.44
C ARG A 67 -39.09 43.14 -2.84
N VAL A 68 -40.13 42.69 -3.53
CA VAL A 68 -40.01 42.26 -4.91
C VAL A 68 -39.58 43.38 -5.83
N ARG A 69 -40.12 44.60 -5.63
CA ARG A 69 -39.66 45.79 -6.38
C ARG A 69 -38.22 46.15 -6.10
N GLU A 70 -37.85 46.26 -4.85
CA GLU A 70 -36.45 46.52 -4.42
C GLU A 70 -35.50 45.55 -5.08
N TRP A 71 -35.87 44.25 -5.11
CA TRP A 71 -35.08 43.20 -5.79
C TRP A 71 -34.96 43.44 -7.30
N GLN A 72 -36.04 43.83 -7.96
CA GLN A 72 -36.03 44.14 -9.40
C GLN A 72 -35.15 45.37 -9.70
N ASP A 73 -35.23 46.39 -8.85
CA ASP A 73 -34.47 47.65 -8.98
C ASP A 73 -32.95 47.34 -8.75
N LEU A 74 -32.61 46.56 -7.74
CA LEU A 74 -31.24 46.11 -7.49
C LEU A 74 -30.66 45.30 -8.65
N HIS A 75 -31.46 44.37 -9.20
CA HIS A 75 -31.02 43.61 -10.38
C HIS A 75 -30.74 44.54 -11.59
N THR A 76 -31.52 45.58 -11.78
CA THR A 76 -31.30 46.57 -12.86
C THR A 76 -29.99 47.33 -12.63
N GLN A 77 -29.75 47.79 -11.41
CA GLN A 77 -28.49 48.49 -11.02
C GLN A 77 -27.25 47.62 -11.23
N VAL A 78 -27.33 46.33 -10.83
CA VAL A 78 -26.21 45.39 -11.06
C VAL A 78 -25.96 45.18 -12.54
N ARG A 79 -27.01 45.10 -13.36
CA ARG A 79 -26.88 45.01 -14.82
C ARG A 79 -26.21 46.24 -15.43
N GLU A 80 -26.63 47.44 -15.03
CA GLU A 80 -26.02 48.68 -15.49
C GLU A 80 -24.52 48.76 -15.10
N ALA A 81 -24.18 48.38 -13.89
CA ALA A 81 -22.77 48.29 -13.44
C ALA A 81 -21.95 47.25 -14.28
N CYS A 82 -22.55 46.10 -14.65
CA CYS A 82 -21.86 45.17 -15.52
C CYS A 82 -21.64 45.73 -16.94
N ASP A 83 -22.61 46.49 -17.45
CA ASP A 83 -22.52 47.13 -18.77
C ASP A 83 -21.42 48.24 -18.76
N GLU A 84 -21.35 49.03 -17.73
CA GLU A 84 -20.31 50.06 -17.51
C GLU A 84 -18.91 49.44 -17.42
N LEU A 85 -18.79 48.29 -16.77
CA LEU A 85 -17.52 47.52 -16.65
C LEU A 85 -17.22 46.66 -17.89
N HIS A 86 -18.00 46.78 -18.93
CA HIS A 86 -17.87 46.01 -20.18
C HIS A 86 -17.81 44.48 -19.96
N LEU A 87 -18.48 43.99 -18.93
CA LEU A 87 -18.55 42.56 -18.67
C LEU A 87 -19.50 41.89 -19.68
N GLN A 88 -19.01 40.85 -20.33
CA GLN A 88 -19.80 40.07 -21.26
C GLN A 88 -20.86 39.27 -20.52
N ARG A 89 -22.09 39.41 -20.95
CA ARG A 89 -23.23 38.62 -20.42
C ARG A 89 -23.52 37.45 -21.36
N ASN A 90 -23.84 36.32 -20.77
CA ASN A 90 -24.32 35.17 -21.55
C ASN A 90 -25.65 35.46 -22.23
N SER A 91 -25.80 35.02 -23.47
CA SER A 91 -27.02 35.19 -24.28
C SER A 91 -28.10 34.18 -23.86
N GLU A 92 -27.71 33.03 -23.35
CA GLU A 92 -28.58 31.95 -22.91
C GLU A 92 -28.47 31.71 -21.39
N PRO A 93 -29.53 31.19 -20.75
CA PRO A 93 -29.46 30.84 -19.33
C PRO A 93 -28.37 29.81 -19.08
N ALA A 94 -27.54 30.04 -18.08
CA ALA A 94 -26.54 29.07 -17.63
C ALA A 94 -27.23 27.92 -16.86
N GLY A 95 -26.63 26.72 -16.92
CA GLY A 95 -26.98 25.59 -16.06
C GLY A 95 -26.79 25.91 -14.57
N LEU A 96 -27.54 25.25 -13.70
CA LEU A 96 -27.49 25.53 -12.24
C LEU A 96 -26.11 25.33 -11.64
N ASP A 97 -25.34 24.36 -12.11
CA ASP A 97 -23.97 24.12 -11.62
C ASP A 97 -23.09 25.34 -11.85
N ARG A 98 -23.18 25.99 -13.03
CA ARG A 98 -22.43 27.22 -13.32
C ARG A 98 -22.90 28.40 -12.48
N VAL A 99 -24.19 28.45 -12.13
CA VAL A 99 -24.73 29.43 -11.19
C VAL A 99 -24.15 29.19 -9.79
N HIS A 100 -24.12 27.96 -9.33
CA HIS A 100 -23.53 27.61 -8.03
C HIS A 100 -22.04 27.93 -8.01
N VAL A 101 -21.27 27.58 -9.03
CA VAL A 101 -19.83 27.89 -9.17
C VAL A 101 -19.60 29.41 -9.11
N ALA A 102 -20.42 30.19 -9.83
CA ALA A 102 -20.32 31.64 -9.82
C ALA A 102 -20.60 32.25 -8.43
N VAL A 103 -21.62 31.75 -7.73
CA VAL A 103 -21.93 32.18 -6.35
C VAL A 103 -20.85 31.73 -5.39
N LEU A 104 -20.35 30.50 -5.52
CA LEU A 104 -19.29 29.94 -4.68
C LEU A 104 -18.00 30.76 -4.75
N SER A 105 -17.67 31.34 -5.89
CA SER A 105 -16.46 32.17 -6.04
C SER A 105 -16.39 33.35 -5.06
N GLY A 106 -17.56 33.88 -4.64
CA GLY A 106 -17.67 34.93 -3.63
C GLY A 106 -17.87 34.41 -2.19
N LEU A 107 -18.09 33.10 -2.00
CA LEU A 107 -18.51 32.51 -0.73
C LEU A 107 -17.56 31.43 -0.20
N LEU A 108 -16.31 31.38 -0.65
CA LEU A 108 -15.32 30.36 -0.26
C LEU A 108 -15.09 30.28 1.26
N SER A 109 -15.32 31.37 1.99
CA SER A 109 -15.24 31.40 3.46
C SER A 109 -16.49 30.82 4.15
N HIS A 110 -17.57 30.60 3.44
CA HIS A 110 -18.84 30.09 3.95
C HIS A 110 -19.13 28.64 3.52
N VAL A 111 -18.07 27.92 3.16
CA VAL A 111 -18.13 26.48 2.85
C VAL A 111 -18.11 25.69 4.16
N GLY A 112 -18.89 24.60 4.20
CA GLY A 112 -18.90 23.68 5.35
C GLY A 112 -19.01 22.22 4.92
N LEU A 113 -18.28 21.38 5.63
CA LEU A 113 -18.31 19.92 5.51
C LEU A 113 -19.13 19.33 6.66
N LEU A 114 -20.02 18.40 6.36
CA LEU A 114 -20.82 17.68 7.35
C LEU A 114 -19.91 16.96 8.37
N ASP A 115 -20.09 17.27 9.65
CA ASP A 115 -19.39 16.57 10.73
C ASP A 115 -20.18 15.30 11.09
N GLU A 116 -19.70 14.15 10.64
CA GLU A 116 -20.31 12.86 10.95
C GLU A 116 -20.16 12.44 12.42
N ARG A 117 -19.35 13.15 13.20
CA ARG A 117 -19.18 12.85 14.61
C ARG A 117 -20.45 13.18 15.36
N PRO A 118 -21.08 12.23 16.08
CA PRO A 118 -22.20 12.56 16.94
C PRO A 118 -21.72 13.61 17.94
N SER A 119 -22.43 14.75 18.03
CA SER A 119 -22.12 15.80 19.00
C SER A 119 -22.21 15.21 20.41
N THR A 120 -21.06 14.80 20.96
CA THR A 120 -20.98 14.37 22.36
C THR A 120 -21.02 15.61 23.23
N SER A 121 -22.15 15.89 23.83
CA SER A 121 -22.25 16.89 24.91
C SER A 121 -21.29 16.50 26.05
N PRO A 122 -20.53 17.46 26.63
CA PRO A 122 -19.66 17.17 27.77
C PRO A 122 -20.49 16.61 28.92
N GLY A 123 -20.32 15.34 29.28
CA GLY A 123 -21.00 14.70 30.40
C GLY A 123 -21.61 13.32 30.13
N GLN A 124 -21.49 12.75 28.93
CA GLN A 124 -22.04 11.42 28.66
C GLN A 124 -21.08 10.28 29.01
N ARG A 125 -21.59 9.27 29.70
CA ARG A 125 -20.85 8.03 30.04
C ARG A 125 -20.76 7.08 28.81
N PRO A 126 -19.64 6.38 28.61
CA PRO A 126 -19.51 5.38 27.54
C PRO A 126 -20.52 4.25 27.74
N GLY A 127 -21.30 3.93 26.69
CA GLY A 127 -22.19 2.77 26.69
C GLY A 127 -23.69 3.05 26.65
N GLN A 128 -24.16 4.30 26.72
CA GLN A 128 -25.59 4.59 26.58
C GLN A 128 -26.02 4.64 25.11
N ARG A 129 -26.97 3.78 24.72
CA ARG A 129 -27.63 3.85 23.41
C ARG A 129 -28.38 5.18 23.27
N ILE A 130 -27.90 6.05 22.40
CA ILE A 130 -28.53 7.32 22.08
C ILE A 130 -29.74 7.06 21.20
N SER A 131 -30.95 7.41 21.67
CA SER A 131 -32.12 7.40 20.81
C SER A 131 -31.97 8.52 19.75
N ARG A 132 -32.22 8.22 18.48
CA ARG A 132 -32.16 9.16 17.32
C ARG A 132 -32.91 10.48 17.56
N ARG A 133 -33.78 10.57 18.56
CA ARG A 133 -34.57 11.77 18.95
C ARG A 133 -33.81 12.81 19.76
N ARG A 134 -32.59 12.54 20.29
CA ARG A 134 -31.79 13.46 21.11
C ARG A 134 -30.58 14.06 20.40
N LEU A 135 -30.32 13.70 19.13
CA LEU A 135 -29.30 14.40 18.36
C LEU A 135 -29.88 15.72 17.85
N GLY A 136 -29.21 16.83 18.18
CA GLY A 136 -29.49 18.14 17.60
C GLY A 136 -29.35 18.11 16.06
N PRO A 137 -29.66 19.22 15.38
CA PRO A 137 -29.44 19.31 13.93
C PRO A 137 -27.98 18.99 13.60
N PRO A 138 -27.70 18.35 12.47
CA PRO A 138 -26.34 18.03 12.05
C PRO A 138 -25.50 19.31 11.97
N GLU A 139 -24.25 19.20 12.42
CA GLU A 139 -23.29 20.30 12.41
C GLU A 139 -22.35 20.16 11.19
N TYR A 140 -21.95 21.30 10.67
CA TYR A 140 -20.99 21.43 9.59
C TYR A 140 -19.73 22.10 10.11
N GLN A 141 -18.57 21.56 9.78
CA GLN A 141 -17.29 22.18 10.02
C GLN A 141 -17.07 23.25 8.95
N GLY A 142 -17.04 24.51 9.36
CA GLY A 142 -16.80 25.65 8.49
C GLY A 142 -15.36 26.16 8.53
N ALA A 143 -15.13 27.23 7.79
CA ALA A 143 -13.83 27.86 7.70
C ALA A 143 -13.30 28.31 9.08
N ARG A 144 -11.96 28.21 9.26
CA ARG A 144 -11.24 28.65 10.46
C ARG A 144 -11.72 27.99 11.76
N GLY A 145 -12.22 26.74 11.65
CA GLY A 145 -12.70 25.97 12.80
C GLY A 145 -14.09 26.35 13.29
N SER A 146 -14.83 27.20 12.57
CA SER A 146 -16.23 27.49 12.90
C SER A 146 -17.10 26.25 12.76
N ARG A 147 -18.21 26.21 13.51
CA ARG A 147 -19.22 25.16 13.38
C ARG A 147 -20.57 25.80 13.23
N PHE A 148 -21.35 25.34 12.28
CA PHE A 148 -22.69 25.83 12.03
C PHE A 148 -23.68 24.70 11.75
N ALA A 149 -24.96 24.99 11.90
CA ALA A 149 -26.04 24.09 11.49
C ALA A 149 -26.87 24.74 10.38
N ILE A 150 -27.41 23.94 9.49
CA ILE A 150 -28.32 24.45 8.47
C ILE A 150 -29.64 24.84 9.11
N ASN A 151 -30.15 26.03 8.77
CA ASN A 151 -31.44 26.52 9.25
C ASN A 151 -32.55 25.52 8.85
N PRO A 152 -33.45 25.14 9.78
CA PRO A 152 -34.54 24.18 9.48
C PRO A 152 -35.46 24.58 8.33
N GLY A 153 -35.52 25.88 7.99
CA GLY A 153 -36.30 26.39 6.85
C GLY A 153 -35.62 26.19 5.49
N SER A 154 -34.34 25.81 5.46
CA SER A 154 -33.62 25.51 4.21
C SER A 154 -34.01 24.14 3.66
N SER A 155 -34.06 24.05 2.33
CA SER A 155 -34.26 22.77 1.63
C SER A 155 -33.11 21.78 1.93
N ALA A 156 -31.89 22.27 2.06
CA ALA A 156 -30.69 21.50 2.37
C ALA A 156 -30.72 20.83 3.76
N ALA A 157 -31.52 21.33 4.70
CA ALA A 157 -31.66 20.73 6.02
C ALA A 157 -32.21 19.31 6.01
N ARG A 158 -32.96 18.93 4.96
CA ARG A 158 -33.56 17.60 4.78
C ARG A 158 -32.62 16.61 4.10
N THR A 159 -31.90 17.09 3.09
CA THR A 159 -31.00 16.28 2.25
C THR A 159 -29.66 16.00 2.92
N ARG A 160 -29.21 16.91 3.82
CA ARG A 160 -27.95 16.81 4.59
C ARG A 160 -26.75 16.53 3.66
N PRO A 161 -26.51 17.38 2.67
CA PRO A 161 -25.38 17.17 1.76
C PRO A 161 -24.04 17.24 2.51
N ASP A 162 -23.06 16.45 2.05
CA ASP A 162 -21.75 16.36 2.69
C ASP A 162 -21.00 17.70 2.66
N LEU A 163 -21.11 18.44 1.55
CA LEU A 163 -20.43 19.71 1.36
C LEU A 163 -21.46 20.78 0.94
N VAL A 164 -21.41 21.94 1.60
CA VAL A 164 -22.36 23.04 1.39
C VAL A 164 -21.66 24.38 1.30
N MET A 165 -22.29 25.32 0.60
CA MET A 165 -22.05 26.76 0.74
C MET A 165 -23.27 27.45 1.36
N ALA A 166 -23.05 28.46 2.17
CA ALA A 166 -24.09 29.30 2.77
C ALA A 166 -23.92 30.74 2.32
N VAL A 167 -25.02 31.41 1.94
CA VAL A 167 -24.98 32.84 1.61
C VAL A 167 -24.76 33.67 2.89
N GLU A 168 -25.42 33.26 3.98
CA GLU A 168 -25.32 33.94 5.27
C GLU A 168 -25.04 32.94 6.38
N LEU A 169 -24.16 33.36 7.31
CA LEU A 169 -23.95 32.73 8.62
C LEU A 169 -24.45 33.71 9.70
N VAL A 170 -25.51 33.33 10.39
CA VAL A 170 -26.18 34.19 11.40
C VAL A 170 -26.01 33.56 12.79
N GLU A 171 -25.38 34.31 13.69
CA GLU A 171 -25.20 33.93 15.08
C GLU A 171 -26.42 34.29 15.92
N THR A 172 -26.94 33.31 16.66
CA THR A 172 -27.98 33.48 17.67
C THR A 172 -27.57 32.66 18.90
N THR A 173 -28.31 31.63 19.28
CA THR A 173 -27.88 30.66 20.29
C THR A 173 -26.82 29.71 19.75
N ARG A 174 -26.72 29.60 18.42
CA ARG A 174 -25.70 28.93 17.63
C ARG A 174 -25.57 29.63 16.27
N LEU A 175 -24.54 29.26 15.53
CA LEU A 175 -24.33 29.75 14.18
C LEU A 175 -25.23 28.95 13.20
N TRP A 176 -26.09 29.67 12.47
CA TRP A 176 -27.01 29.11 11.48
C TRP A 176 -26.63 29.51 10.07
N ALA A 177 -26.53 28.52 9.18
CA ALA A 177 -26.43 28.75 7.75
C ALA A 177 -27.80 28.99 7.14
N ARG A 178 -27.95 30.11 6.42
CA ARG A 178 -29.15 30.46 5.65
C ARG A 178 -28.83 30.55 4.18
N THR A 179 -29.84 30.24 3.36
CA THR A 179 -29.73 30.20 1.89
C THR A 179 -28.56 29.30 1.49
N VAL A 180 -28.75 28.00 1.69
CA VAL A 180 -27.73 26.97 1.57
C VAL A 180 -27.89 26.24 0.24
N ALA A 181 -26.78 25.90 -0.37
CA ALA A 181 -26.75 25.01 -1.52
C ALA A 181 -25.69 23.91 -1.34
N PRO A 182 -25.96 22.67 -1.77
CA PRO A 182 -24.95 21.64 -1.92
C PRO A 182 -23.93 22.06 -2.98
N ILE A 183 -22.67 21.70 -2.76
CA ILE A 183 -21.57 21.95 -3.70
C ILE A 183 -20.70 20.69 -3.84
N GLU A 184 -19.95 20.67 -4.91
CA GLU A 184 -18.95 19.62 -5.17
C GLU A 184 -17.53 20.11 -4.85
N ALA A 185 -16.68 19.21 -4.37
CA ALA A 185 -15.27 19.53 -4.11
C ALA A 185 -14.55 20.06 -5.37
N ALA A 186 -14.88 19.52 -6.54
CA ALA A 186 -14.33 19.95 -7.82
C ALA A 186 -14.61 21.44 -8.12
N TRP A 187 -15.79 21.94 -7.77
CA TRP A 187 -16.12 23.36 -7.94
C TRP A 187 -15.28 24.25 -7.03
N VAL A 188 -15.06 23.80 -5.79
CA VAL A 188 -14.17 24.51 -4.85
C VAL A 188 -12.74 24.54 -5.38
N GLU A 189 -12.27 23.41 -5.94
CA GLU A 189 -10.94 23.34 -6.56
C GLU A 189 -10.80 24.24 -7.78
N GLU A 190 -11.88 24.42 -8.58
CA GLU A 190 -11.92 25.29 -9.75
C GLU A 190 -11.77 26.78 -9.36
N VAL A 191 -12.58 27.26 -8.43
CA VAL A 191 -12.64 28.71 -8.12
C VAL A 191 -11.78 29.13 -6.93
N GLY A 192 -11.44 28.20 -6.05
CA GLY A 192 -10.73 28.45 -4.80
C GLY A 192 -9.26 28.05 -4.82
N SER A 193 -8.67 27.71 -5.96
CA SER A 193 -7.31 27.14 -6.08
C SER A 193 -6.24 27.93 -5.31
N HIS A 194 -6.37 29.26 -5.24
CA HIS A 194 -5.45 30.16 -4.55
C HIS A 194 -5.56 30.14 -3.01
N LEU A 195 -6.63 29.54 -2.45
CA LEU A 195 -6.87 29.38 -1.01
C LEU A 195 -6.70 27.94 -0.53
N LEU A 196 -6.46 27.00 -1.45
CA LEU A 196 -6.35 25.59 -1.11
C LEU A 196 -4.97 25.26 -0.58
N LYS A 197 -4.97 24.46 0.48
CA LYS A 197 -3.77 23.78 0.95
C LYS A 197 -3.88 22.30 0.62
N ARG A 198 -2.88 21.79 -0.12
CA ARG A 198 -2.76 20.36 -0.45
C ARG A 198 -1.70 19.73 0.43
N THR A 199 -2.01 18.59 1.00
CA THR A 199 -1.08 17.77 1.78
C THR A 199 -1.12 16.34 1.25
N TYR A 200 0.05 15.70 1.26
CA TYR A 200 0.21 14.35 0.76
C TYR A 200 0.76 13.49 1.87
N SER A 201 0.22 12.29 2.02
CA SER A 201 0.64 11.34 3.05
C SER A 201 0.75 9.93 2.46
N GLU A 202 1.53 9.10 3.15
CA GLU A 202 1.68 7.68 2.83
C GLU A 202 2.06 7.39 1.37
N PRO A 203 3.17 7.99 0.85
CA PRO A 203 3.65 7.62 -0.48
C PRO A 203 4.01 6.13 -0.49
N HIS A 204 3.42 5.38 -1.43
CA HIS A 204 3.62 3.95 -1.55
C HIS A 204 3.55 3.49 -3.00
N TRP A 205 4.06 2.27 -3.25
CA TRP A 205 4.04 1.68 -4.58
C TRP A 205 2.66 1.15 -4.94
N SER A 206 2.19 1.54 -6.11
CA SER A 206 1.01 0.96 -6.74
C SER A 206 1.41 -0.02 -7.83
N GLN A 207 1.42 -1.30 -7.53
CA GLN A 207 1.78 -2.34 -8.50
C GLN A 207 0.89 -2.31 -9.75
N ARG A 208 -0.42 -2.04 -9.59
CA ARG A 208 -1.37 -1.92 -10.69
C ARG A 208 -1.10 -0.70 -11.57
N GLY A 209 -0.73 0.42 -10.95
CA GLY A 209 -0.44 1.68 -11.63
C GLY A 209 1.00 1.78 -12.14
N GLY A 210 1.90 0.92 -11.66
CA GLY A 210 3.33 0.96 -11.97
C GLY A 210 3.99 2.28 -11.59
N GLN A 211 3.57 2.89 -10.49
CA GLN A 211 4.07 4.19 -10.03
C GLN A 211 3.88 4.38 -8.52
N CYS A 212 4.63 5.32 -7.97
CA CYS A 212 4.39 5.79 -6.61
C CYS A 212 3.12 6.65 -6.57
N VAL A 213 2.24 6.35 -5.62
CA VAL A 213 1.01 7.09 -5.34
C VAL A 213 0.99 7.55 -3.90
N ALA A 214 0.23 8.61 -3.61
CA ALA A 214 0.03 9.10 -2.25
C ALA A 214 -1.44 9.46 -2.02
N SER A 215 -1.80 9.56 -0.76
CA SER A 215 -3.11 10.04 -0.31
C SER A 215 -3.08 11.56 -0.23
N GLU A 216 -3.87 12.23 -1.09
CA GLU A 216 -4.01 13.68 -1.11
C GLU A 216 -5.17 14.12 -0.21
N THR A 217 -4.92 15.10 0.63
CA THR A 217 -5.94 15.85 1.36
C THR A 217 -5.92 17.30 0.92
N VAL A 218 -7.08 17.83 0.49
CA VAL A 218 -7.24 19.21 0.07
C VAL A 218 -8.09 19.94 1.11
N THR A 219 -7.56 21.04 1.66
CA THR A 219 -8.27 21.84 2.65
C THR A 219 -8.50 23.26 2.16
N LEU A 220 -9.71 23.78 2.35
CA LEU A 220 -10.08 25.16 2.14
C LEU A 220 -10.25 25.86 3.49
N LEU A 221 -9.38 26.82 3.84
CA LEU A 221 -9.43 27.54 5.10
C LEU A 221 -9.60 26.63 6.34
N GLY A 222 -9.00 25.44 6.30
CA GLY A 222 -9.08 24.43 7.37
C GLY A 222 -10.21 23.41 7.23
N VAL A 223 -11.10 23.55 6.25
CA VAL A 223 -12.15 22.56 5.94
C VAL A 223 -11.58 21.51 4.97
N PRO A 224 -11.56 20.23 5.31
CA PRO A 224 -11.08 19.17 4.42
C PRO A 224 -12.13 18.87 3.35
N ILE A 225 -12.02 19.49 2.18
CA ILE A 225 -12.96 19.31 1.06
C ILE A 225 -12.72 18.03 0.27
N VAL A 226 -11.48 17.51 0.32
CA VAL A 226 -11.11 16.19 -0.22
C VAL A 226 -10.25 15.50 0.82
N ALA A 227 -10.57 14.26 1.16
CA ALA A 227 -9.79 13.45 2.08
C ALA A 227 -9.48 12.08 1.46
N GLY A 228 -8.19 11.74 1.36
CA GLY A 228 -7.75 10.41 0.94
C GLY A 228 -7.86 10.13 -0.56
N ARG A 229 -7.81 11.14 -1.42
CA ARG A 229 -7.76 10.95 -2.87
C ARG A 229 -6.40 10.40 -3.29
N THR A 230 -6.39 9.23 -3.94
CA THR A 230 -5.15 8.67 -4.49
C THR A 230 -4.68 9.47 -5.70
N VAL A 231 -3.44 9.98 -5.63
CA VAL A 231 -2.82 10.75 -6.71
C VAL A 231 -1.45 10.20 -7.07
N SER A 232 -1.00 10.42 -8.31
CA SER A 232 0.38 10.12 -8.73
C SER A 232 1.36 11.03 -7.99
N TYR A 233 2.36 10.44 -7.33
CA TYR A 233 3.31 11.18 -6.50
C TYR A 233 4.56 11.62 -7.24
N GLY A 234 4.84 11.04 -8.40
CA GLY A 234 6.07 11.29 -9.17
C GLY A 234 6.29 12.73 -9.63
N ALA A 235 5.21 13.51 -9.81
CA ALA A 235 5.30 14.93 -10.15
C ALA A 235 5.40 15.84 -8.91
N ILE A 236 5.03 15.34 -7.75
CA ILE A 236 4.97 16.06 -6.46
C ILE A 236 6.34 16.00 -5.79
N ASP A 237 6.86 14.80 -5.62
CA ASP A 237 8.21 14.55 -5.11
C ASP A 237 8.87 13.44 -5.92
N PRO A 238 9.62 13.82 -6.98
CA PRO A 238 10.31 12.85 -7.83
C PRO A 238 11.38 12.05 -7.10
N ALA A 239 12.00 12.61 -6.05
CA ALA A 239 13.06 11.92 -5.30
C ALA A 239 12.48 10.74 -4.53
N VAL A 240 11.47 10.98 -3.71
CA VAL A 240 10.77 9.91 -2.97
C VAL A 240 10.11 8.91 -3.92
N ALA A 241 9.49 9.39 -5.00
CA ALA A 241 8.87 8.49 -5.97
C ALA A 241 9.88 7.57 -6.67
N ARG A 242 11.12 8.04 -6.90
CA ARG A 242 12.22 7.25 -7.44
C ARG A 242 12.71 6.20 -6.43
N GLU A 243 12.90 6.59 -5.18
CA GLU A 243 13.28 5.65 -4.11
C GLU A 243 12.26 4.52 -4.00
N VAL A 244 10.96 4.85 -3.93
CA VAL A 244 9.87 3.88 -3.87
C VAL A 244 9.85 2.99 -5.13
N PHE A 245 10.08 3.56 -6.32
CA PHE A 245 10.15 2.78 -7.57
C PHE A 245 11.31 1.78 -7.55
N ILE A 246 12.52 2.20 -7.16
CA ILE A 246 13.68 1.32 -7.12
C ILE A 246 13.47 0.22 -6.08
N ALA A 247 13.08 0.57 -4.85
CA ALA A 247 12.86 -0.39 -3.78
C ALA A 247 11.77 -1.41 -4.15
N SER A 248 10.58 -0.93 -4.51
CA SER A 248 9.43 -1.83 -4.69
C SER A 248 9.43 -2.55 -6.05
N ALA A 249 9.79 -1.87 -7.15
CA ALA A 249 9.76 -2.50 -8.47
C ALA A 249 11.04 -3.27 -8.78
N LEU A 250 12.23 -2.65 -8.62
CA LEU A 250 13.50 -3.23 -9.08
C LEU A 250 14.15 -4.15 -8.03
N VAL A 251 13.93 -3.90 -6.72
CA VAL A 251 14.50 -4.72 -5.64
C VAL A 251 13.51 -5.80 -5.21
N GLU A 252 12.30 -5.42 -4.76
CA GLU A 252 11.29 -6.35 -4.26
C GLU A 252 10.52 -7.08 -5.37
N GLY A 253 10.64 -6.64 -6.63
CA GLY A 253 9.99 -7.29 -7.77
C GLY A 253 8.48 -7.05 -7.88
N GLN A 254 7.94 -6.03 -7.22
CA GLN A 254 6.52 -5.72 -7.23
C GLN A 254 6.07 -5.03 -8.54
N TRP A 255 6.45 -5.59 -9.67
CA TRP A 255 6.05 -5.13 -10.99
C TRP A 255 5.86 -6.29 -11.97
N ARG A 256 5.12 -6.03 -13.05
CA ARG A 256 4.98 -7.00 -14.14
C ARG A 256 5.87 -6.56 -15.29
N THR A 257 6.96 -7.27 -15.51
CA THR A 257 7.90 -6.97 -16.58
C THR A 257 8.20 -8.19 -17.44
N ARG A 258 8.57 -7.93 -18.70
CA ARG A 258 9.09 -8.92 -19.66
C ARG A 258 10.52 -8.62 -20.10
N HIS A 259 11.21 -7.73 -19.41
CA HIS A 259 12.58 -7.39 -19.72
C HIS A 259 13.53 -8.55 -19.43
N HIS A 260 14.42 -8.86 -20.37
CA HIS A 260 15.34 -9.99 -20.25
C HIS A 260 16.32 -9.88 -19.08
N PHE A 261 16.83 -8.66 -18.79
CA PHE A 261 17.69 -8.45 -17.63
C PHE A 261 17.03 -8.92 -16.33
N TRP A 262 15.71 -8.71 -16.20
CA TRP A 262 14.98 -9.09 -14.99
C TRP A 262 15.01 -10.60 -14.77
N ALA A 263 14.78 -11.40 -15.83
CA ALA A 263 14.85 -12.85 -15.75
C ALA A 263 16.28 -13.32 -15.42
N ARG A 264 17.31 -12.68 -16.00
CA ARG A 264 18.72 -12.98 -15.68
C ARG A 264 19.02 -12.68 -14.22
N ASN A 265 18.59 -11.53 -13.71
CA ASN A 265 18.80 -11.15 -12.32
C ASN A 265 18.07 -12.07 -11.33
N GLN A 266 16.88 -12.56 -11.65
CA GLN A 266 16.21 -13.57 -10.82
C GLN A 266 17.00 -14.88 -10.74
N ALA A 267 17.61 -15.31 -11.82
CA ALA A 267 18.47 -16.51 -11.83
C ALA A 267 19.73 -16.29 -10.97
N VAL A 268 20.37 -15.14 -11.08
CA VAL A 268 21.55 -14.78 -10.26
C VAL A 268 21.20 -14.68 -8.77
N ARG A 269 20.03 -14.14 -8.43
CA ARG A 269 19.53 -14.09 -7.04
C ARG A 269 19.30 -15.48 -6.48
N ALA A 270 18.66 -16.36 -7.26
CA ALA A 270 18.46 -17.76 -6.85
C ALA A 270 19.79 -18.49 -6.63
N GLU A 271 20.81 -18.26 -7.47
CA GLU A 271 22.15 -18.81 -7.30
C GLU A 271 22.81 -18.28 -6.01
N ALA A 272 22.71 -17.00 -5.72
CA ALA A 272 23.24 -16.40 -4.49
C ALA A 272 22.53 -16.95 -3.22
N GLU A 273 21.22 -17.14 -3.27
CA GLU A 273 20.44 -17.76 -2.20
C GLU A 273 20.86 -19.22 -1.98
N GLU A 274 21.07 -19.99 -3.06
CA GLU A 274 21.56 -21.36 -2.97
C GLU A 274 22.95 -21.44 -2.29
N LEU A 275 23.86 -20.50 -2.62
CA LEU A 275 25.17 -20.42 -1.97
C LEU A 275 25.03 -20.09 -0.47
N GLN A 276 24.09 -19.25 -0.09
CA GLN A 276 23.79 -18.91 1.31
C GLN A 276 23.26 -20.13 2.07
N GLU A 277 22.35 -20.90 1.47
CA GLU A 277 21.79 -22.12 2.07
C GLU A 277 22.86 -23.20 2.23
N ARG A 278 23.68 -23.41 1.20
CA ARG A 278 24.81 -24.35 1.23
C ARG A 278 25.80 -24.01 2.34
N GLY A 279 26.19 -22.72 2.43
CA GLY A 279 27.15 -22.25 3.42
C GLY A 279 26.60 -22.15 4.83
N ARG A 280 25.28 -22.31 5.02
CA ARG A 280 24.55 -22.09 6.29
C ARG A 280 24.87 -20.71 6.93
N ARG A 281 25.01 -19.68 6.08
CA ARG A 281 25.37 -18.32 6.48
C ARG A 281 24.35 -17.32 6.00
N ARG A 282 23.62 -16.67 6.92
CA ARG A 282 22.65 -15.61 6.61
C ARG A 282 23.28 -14.28 6.22
N ASP A 283 24.56 -14.12 6.47
CA ASP A 283 25.35 -12.91 6.21
C ASP A 283 26.13 -12.97 4.89
N LEU A 284 25.88 -13.96 4.04
CA LEU A 284 26.61 -14.14 2.80
C LEU A 284 26.10 -13.26 1.67
N VAL A 285 24.77 -13.03 1.60
CA VAL A 285 24.13 -12.23 0.57
C VAL A 285 23.94 -10.81 1.09
N VAL A 286 24.21 -9.82 0.23
CA VAL A 286 23.99 -8.40 0.53
C VAL A 286 22.52 -8.11 0.79
N ASP A 287 22.23 -7.05 1.54
CA ASP A 287 20.87 -6.60 1.81
C ASP A 287 20.26 -5.86 0.61
N ASP A 288 18.96 -5.61 0.69
CA ASP A 288 18.22 -4.88 -0.34
C ASP A 288 18.73 -3.46 -0.55
N VAL A 289 19.40 -2.86 0.44
CA VAL A 289 20.01 -1.51 0.34
C VAL A 289 21.15 -1.52 -0.68
N ALA A 290 21.98 -2.55 -0.66
CA ALA A 290 23.09 -2.68 -1.61
C ALA A 290 22.56 -2.91 -3.05
N ILE A 291 21.50 -3.71 -3.21
CA ILE A 291 20.86 -3.93 -4.51
C ILE A 291 20.19 -2.63 -5.00
N ALA A 292 19.56 -1.87 -4.11
CA ALA A 292 19.00 -0.56 -4.45
C ALA A 292 20.10 0.39 -4.95
N ALA A 293 21.24 0.46 -4.27
CA ALA A 293 22.39 1.29 -4.67
C ALA A 293 22.95 0.90 -6.06
N PHE A 294 22.94 -0.39 -6.40
CA PHE A 294 23.31 -0.87 -7.74
C PHE A 294 22.41 -0.24 -8.82
N TYR A 295 21.09 -0.25 -8.61
CA TYR A 295 20.13 0.35 -9.54
C TYR A 295 20.20 1.89 -9.53
N GLU A 296 20.35 2.49 -8.35
CA GLU A 296 20.46 3.95 -8.20
C GLU A 296 21.62 4.55 -9.01
N ALA A 297 22.75 3.85 -9.07
CA ALA A 297 23.92 4.26 -9.83
C ALA A 297 23.71 4.19 -11.35
N ARG A 298 22.80 3.37 -11.84
CA ARG A 298 22.61 3.03 -13.27
C ARG A 298 21.34 3.61 -13.87
N VAL A 299 20.27 3.73 -13.08
CA VAL A 299 18.97 4.25 -13.53
C VAL A 299 18.96 5.78 -13.34
N PRO A 300 18.68 6.58 -14.40
CA PRO A 300 18.65 8.04 -14.30
C PRO A 300 17.65 8.58 -13.29
N THR A 301 17.94 9.76 -12.73
CA THR A 301 17.12 10.40 -11.68
C THR A 301 15.68 10.72 -12.08
N GLY A 302 15.40 10.90 -13.37
CA GLY A 302 14.04 11.19 -13.88
C GLY A 302 13.12 9.96 -13.99
N ILE A 303 13.60 8.77 -13.65
CA ILE A 303 12.82 7.52 -13.74
C ILE A 303 12.12 7.27 -12.41
N VAL A 304 10.82 7.55 -12.37
CA VAL A 304 9.95 7.47 -11.17
C VAL A 304 8.76 6.52 -11.33
N SER A 305 8.69 5.80 -12.45
CA SER A 305 7.59 4.87 -12.74
C SER A 305 8.00 3.84 -13.80
N VAL A 306 7.23 2.75 -13.90
CA VAL A 306 7.39 1.73 -14.95
C VAL A 306 7.34 2.35 -16.35
N ALA A 307 6.40 3.26 -16.60
CA ALA A 307 6.27 3.90 -17.91
C ALA A 307 7.51 4.76 -18.29
N HIS A 308 8.10 5.45 -17.31
CA HIS A 308 9.38 6.17 -17.52
C HIS A 308 10.52 5.19 -17.76
N PHE A 309 10.58 4.11 -16.98
CA PHE A 309 11.57 3.06 -17.11
C PHE A 309 11.51 2.39 -18.48
N ASP A 310 10.35 1.94 -18.94
CA ASP A 310 10.15 1.26 -20.20
C ASP A 310 10.59 2.13 -21.39
N ARG A 311 10.32 3.45 -21.31
CA ARG A 311 10.75 4.41 -22.34
C ARG A 311 12.26 4.54 -22.37
N TRP A 312 12.87 4.76 -21.22
CA TRP A 312 14.31 4.90 -21.09
C TRP A 312 15.05 3.60 -21.47
N TRP A 313 14.59 2.47 -20.93
CA TRP A 313 15.24 1.17 -21.14
C TRP A 313 15.22 0.71 -22.58
N ARG A 314 14.23 1.11 -23.36
CA ARG A 314 14.17 0.82 -24.80
C ARG A 314 15.40 1.34 -25.54
N ASP A 315 15.91 2.48 -25.15
CA ASP A 315 17.08 3.11 -25.78
C ASP A 315 18.37 2.69 -25.08
N ALA A 316 18.39 2.61 -23.75
CA ALA A 316 19.55 2.19 -22.96
C ALA A 316 20.04 0.79 -23.35
N ARG A 317 19.12 -0.18 -23.47
CA ARG A 317 19.46 -1.56 -23.84
C ARG A 317 20.02 -1.73 -25.25
N ARG A 318 19.86 -0.75 -26.13
CA ARG A 318 20.48 -0.77 -27.47
C ARG A 318 21.97 -0.43 -27.41
N VAL A 319 22.34 0.34 -26.39
CA VAL A 319 23.72 0.73 -26.13
C VAL A 319 24.42 -0.34 -25.31
N ASP A 320 23.77 -0.77 -24.23
CA ASP A 320 24.25 -1.84 -23.35
C ASP A 320 23.07 -2.68 -22.84
N GLU A 321 22.94 -3.90 -23.35
CA GLU A 321 21.89 -4.85 -22.94
C GLU A 321 22.11 -5.38 -21.50
N HIS A 322 23.35 -5.35 -21.03
CA HIS A 322 23.78 -5.87 -19.74
C HIS A 322 23.91 -4.82 -18.65
N LEU A 323 23.59 -3.55 -18.95
CA LEU A 323 23.72 -2.40 -18.03
C LEU A 323 23.11 -2.67 -16.64
N LEU A 324 21.99 -3.40 -16.58
CA LEU A 324 21.25 -3.71 -15.35
C LEU A 324 21.38 -5.16 -14.89
N ASP A 325 22.30 -5.94 -15.47
CA ASP A 325 22.54 -7.29 -15.04
C ASP A 325 23.35 -7.32 -13.75
N LEU A 326 22.84 -8.04 -12.76
CA LEU A 326 23.56 -8.36 -11.53
C LEU A 326 24.50 -9.54 -11.79
N SER A 327 25.64 -9.54 -11.14
CA SER A 327 26.51 -10.71 -11.02
C SER A 327 26.40 -11.32 -9.62
N VAL A 328 26.77 -12.59 -9.45
CA VAL A 328 26.85 -13.22 -8.12
C VAL A 328 27.78 -12.42 -7.19
N ALA A 329 28.86 -11.84 -7.73
CA ALA A 329 29.78 -11.02 -6.96
C ALA A 329 29.15 -9.73 -6.42
N ASP A 330 28.17 -9.13 -7.13
CA ASP A 330 27.43 -7.96 -6.66
C ASP A 330 26.46 -8.31 -5.49
N LEU A 331 26.09 -9.58 -5.37
CA LEU A 331 25.18 -10.07 -4.36
C LEU A 331 25.87 -10.70 -3.14
N LEU A 332 27.18 -10.94 -3.21
CA LEU A 332 27.92 -11.52 -2.08
C LEU A 332 28.66 -10.43 -1.31
N VAL A 333 28.68 -10.57 0.02
CA VAL A 333 29.50 -9.71 0.90
C VAL A 333 30.98 -9.99 0.61
N THR A 334 31.73 -8.96 0.22
CA THR A 334 33.10 -9.03 -0.36
C THR A 334 34.13 -9.77 0.51
N ASP A 335 33.95 -9.79 1.83
CA ASP A 335 34.91 -10.40 2.78
C ASP A 335 34.52 -11.83 3.21
N ALA A 336 33.47 -12.40 2.67
CA ALA A 336 33.01 -13.73 3.05
C ALA A 336 33.49 -14.78 2.03
N PRO A 337 34.29 -15.80 2.43
CA PRO A 337 34.63 -16.88 1.52
C PRO A 337 33.35 -17.62 1.11
N ALA A 338 33.10 -17.68 -0.19
CA ALA A 338 31.99 -18.45 -0.73
C ALA A 338 32.14 -19.93 -0.35
N PRO A 339 31.06 -20.67 -0.06
CA PRO A 339 31.10 -22.11 0.13
C PRO A 339 31.67 -22.76 -1.12
N SER A 340 32.69 -23.63 -0.94
CA SER A 340 33.26 -24.34 -2.07
C SER A 340 32.38 -25.53 -2.48
N ASP A 341 32.34 -25.84 -3.78
CA ASP A 341 31.67 -27.06 -4.26
C ASP A 341 32.30 -28.34 -3.70
N THR A 342 33.54 -28.26 -3.20
CA THR A 342 34.21 -29.36 -2.52
C THR A 342 33.63 -29.59 -1.13
N ASP A 343 33.27 -28.51 -0.39
CA ASP A 343 32.69 -28.60 0.94
C ASP A 343 31.20 -28.88 0.93
N TYR A 344 30.50 -28.36 -0.07
CA TYR A 344 29.05 -28.46 -0.21
C TYR A 344 28.66 -28.91 -1.64
N PRO A 345 28.93 -30.19 -2.01
CA PRO A 345 28.69 -30.69 -3.36
C PRO A 345 27.20 -30.78 -3.66
N SER A 346 26.80 -30.41 -4.89
CA SER A 346 25.42 -30.59 -5.38
C SER A 346 25.04 -32.03 -5.67
N GLN A 347 26.05 -32.93 -5.73
CA GLN A 347 25.85 -34.35 -5.93
C GLN A 347 26.65 -35.18 -4.93
N TRP A 348 26.06 -36.26 -4.43
CA TRP A 348 26.69 -37.21 -3.51
C TRP A 348 26.91 -38.53 -4.19
N ARG A 349 28.17 -38.89 -4.38
CA ARG A 349 28.55 -40.14 -5.00
C ARG A 349 28.58 -41.29 -4.00
N VAL A 350 27.77 -42.35 -4.27
CA VAL A 350 27.75 -43.60 -3.50
C VAL A 350 27.96 -44.77 -4.44
N GLY A 351 29.16 -45.32 -4.43
CA GLY A 351 29.59 -46.32 -5.41
C GLY A 351 29.61 -45.76 -6.83
N GLU A 352 28.77 -46.33 -7.72
CA GLU A 352 28.60 -45.83 -9.09
C GLU A 352 27.37 -44.94 -9.30
N VAL A 353 26.71 -44.56 -8.22
CA VAL A 353 25.47 -43.74 -8.29
C VAL A 353 25.76 -42.34 -7.79
N ASP A 354 25.44 -41.33 -8.58
CA ASP A 354 25.43 -39.93 -8.19
C ASP A 354 24.00 -39.55 -7.80
N LEU A 355 23.86 -38.98 -6.58
CA LEU A 355 22.58 -38.61 -5.96
C LEU A 355 22.53 -37.11 -5.79
N ASP A 356 21.43 -36.48 -6.13
CA ASP A 356 21.25 -35.02 -5.97
C ASP A 356 21.12 -34.64 -4.50
N VAL A 357 21.80 -33.56 -4.12
CA VAL A 357 21.85 -33.00 -2.75
C VAL A 357 21.22 -31.63 -2.72
N GLU A 358 20.27 -31.45 -1.83
CA GLU A 358 19.61 -30.18 -1.55
C GLU A 358 19.98 -29.69 -0.15
N TYR A 359 20.30 -28.41 -0.03
CA TYR A 359 20.64 -27.76 1.25
C TYR A 359 19.53 -26.80 1.63
N VAL A 360 19.07 -26.83 2.88
CA VAL A 360 18.10 -25.90 3.43
C VAL A 360 18.64 -25.32 4.73
N PHE A 361 18.66 -23.99 4.86
CA PHE A 361 19.04 -23.31 6.07
C PHE A 361 17.83 -22.60 6.70
N ASP A 362 17.06 -23.35 7.47
CA ASP A 362 15.88 -22.85 8.19
C ASP A 362 15.86 -23.41 9.62
N PRO A 363 16.70 -22.83 10.52
CA PRO A 363 16.84 -23.32 11.89
C PRO A 363 15.50 -23.34 12.62
N GLY A 364 15.11 -24.51 13.10
CA GLY A 364 13.84 -24.74 13.80
C GLY A 364 12.71 -25.28 12.90
N SER A 365 12.92 -25.35 11.60
CA SER A 365 12.00 -26.08 10.70
C SER A 365 12.38 -27.54 10.59
N GLY A 366 11.36 -28.41 10.43
CA GLY A 366 11.62 -29.82 10.15
C GLY A 366 12.32 -30.08 8.80
N ARG A 367 12.76 -29.06 8.03
CA ARG A 367 13.47 -29.17 6.76
C ARG A 367 14.92 -28.70 6.81
N ASP A 368 15.38 -28.15 7.94
CA ASP A 368 16.76 -27.66 8.10
C ASP A 368 17.80 -28.78 7.91
N GLY A 369 18.85 -28.55 7.11
CA GLY A 369 19.97 -29.46 6.88
C GLY A 369 20.12 -29.94 5.45
N VAL A 370 20.63 -31.17 5.28
CA VAL A 370 20.98 -31.80 4.01
C VAL A 370 19.94 -32.86 3.65
N THR A 371 19.38 -32.77 2.45
CA THR A 371 18.45 -33.78 1.89
C THR A 371 19.06 -34.39 0.66
N VAL A 372 19.14 -35.72 0.63
CA VAL A 372 19.62 -36.49 -0.53
C VAL A 372 18.42 -37.13 -1.24
N THR A 373 18.31 -36.89 -2.54
CA THR A 373 17.25 -37.47 -3.36
C THR A 373 17.70 -38.81 -3.94
N ILE A 374 16.97 -39.87 -3.62
CA ILE A 374 17.28 -41.24 -4.07
C ILE A 374 16.20 -41.70 -5.05
N PRO A 375 16.52 -41.91 -6.33
CA PRO A 375 15.60 -42.55 -7.26
C PRO A 375 15.24 -43.97 -6.79
N LEU A 376 13.93 -44.29 -6.77
CA LEU A 376 13.44 -45.62 -6.31
C LEU A 376 14.15 -46.80 -7.01
N ALA A 377 14.56 -46.61 -8.24
CA ALA A 377 15.24 -47.64 -9.04
C ALA A 377 16.61 -48.05 -8.49
N VAL A 378 17.26 -47.18 -7.73
CA VAL A 378 18.61 -47.44 -7.17
C VAL A 378 18.61 -47.59 -5.65
N LEU A 379 17.45 -47.53 -5.00
CA LEU A 379 17.34 -47.54 -3.53
C LEU A 379 17.99 -48.80 -2.91
N ASN A 380 17.90 -49.94 -3.55
CA ASN A 380 18.51 -51.21 -3.09
C ASN A 380 20.03 -51.27 -3.27
N ARG A 381 20.62 -50.30 -3.97
CA ARG A 381 22.07 -50.19 -4.20
C ARG A 381 22.75 -49.19 -3.26
N VAL A 382 21.96 -48.46 -2.50
CA VAL A 382 22.43 -47.40 -1.60
C VAL A 382 22.45 -47.90 -0.16
N THR A 383 23.60 -47.79 0.50
CA THR A 383 23.78 -48.20 1.90
C THR A 383 23.80 -46.93 2.80
N PRO A 384 23.36 -47.00 4.07
CA PRO A 384 23.31 -45.86 4.98
C PRO A 384 24.69 -45.33 5.44
N ALA A 385 25.72 -46.16 5.48
CA ALA A 385 27.00 -45.84 6.07
C ALA A 385 27.67 -44.57 5.47
N PRO A 386 27.74 -44.39 4.12
CA PRO A 386 28.35 -43.18 3.54
C PRO A 386 27.72 -41.87 4.00
N PHE A 387 26.42 -41.85 4.24
CA PHE A 387 25.69 -40.63 4.61
C PHE A 387 25.93 -40.20 6.08
N THR A 388 26.40 -41.11 6.93
CA THR A 388 26.77 -40.79 8.30
C THR A 388 28.00 -39.88 8.37
N TRP A 389 28.77 -39.81 7.28
CA TRP A 389 29.97 -38.98 7.16
C TRP A 389 29.63 -37.50 6.87
N GLN A 390 28.40 -37.19 6.60
CA GLN A 390 27.97 -35.87 6.22
C GLN A 390 28.75 -35.29 5.02
N VAL A 391 28.30 -34.19 4.47
CA VAL A 391 29.09 -33.45 3.48
C VAL A 391 30.34 -32.88 4.10
N PRO A 392 31.44 -32.66 3.36
CA PRO A 392 32.71 -32.20 3.91
C PRO A 392 32.57 -30.96 4.80
N GLY A 393 31.80 -29.96 4.39
CA GLY A 393 31.59 -28.72 5.15
C GLY A 393 30.89 -28.89 6.51
N LEU A 394 30.07 -29.93 6.69
CA LEU A 394 29.38 -30.23 7.96
C LEU A 394 30.00 -31.43 8.73
N ARG A 395 31.00 -32.10 8.17
CA ARG A 395 31.60 -33.31 8.75
C ARG A 395 32.25 -33.06 10.11
N ARG A 396 32.93 -31.93 10.24
CA ARG A 396 33.57 -31.55 11.50
C ARG A 396 32.55 -31.30 12.62
N ASP A 397 31.46 -30.65 12.28
CA ASP A 397 30.38 -30.36 13.23
C ASP A 397 29.67 -31.64 13.65
N ALA A 398 29.38 -32.54 12.69
CA ALA A 398 28.82 -33.84 12.97
C ALA A 398 29.74 -34.69 13.89
N ALA A 399 31.07 -34.75 13.60
CA ALA A 399 32.04 -35.45 14.44
C ALA A 399 32.12 -34.82 15.84
N THR A 400 32.12 -33.50 15.95
CA THR A 400 32.12 -32.78 17.22
C THR A 400 30.88 -33.09 18.05
N ALA A 401 29.71 -33.08 17.43
CA ALA A 401 28.42 -33.37 18.08
C ALA A 401 28.37 -34.84 18.57
N LEU A 402 28.86 -35.77 17.75
CA LEU A 402 29.00 -37.20 18.16
C LEU A 402 29.88 -37.37 19.38
N ILE A 403 31.06 -36.72 19.43
CA ILE A 403 31.98 -36.76 20.59
C ILE A 403 31.33 -36.15 21.82
N ARG A 404 30.59 -35.02 21.67
CA ARG A 404 29.87 -34.40 22.78
C ARG A 404 28.74 -35.25 23.35
N ALA A 405 28.11 -36.05 22.52
CA ALA A 405 27.03 -36.95 22.92
C ALA A 405 27.52 -38.20 23.68
N LEU A 406 28.83 -38.50 23.64
CA LEU A 406 29.38 -39.63 24.37
C LEU A 406 29.11 -39.55 25.87
N PRO A 407 28.88 -40.69 26.54
CA PRO A 407 28.81 -40.77 28.00
C PRO A 407 30.03 -40.16 28.67
N LYS A 408 29.85 -39.56 29.86
CA LYS A 408 30.84 -38.78 30.58
C LYS A 408 32.20 -39.52 30.75
N GLN A 409 32.20 -40.84 30.96
CA GLN A 409 33.39 -41.64 31.17
C GLN A 409 34.37 -41.62 29.98
N TRP A 410 33.91 -41.47 28.74
CA TRP A 410 34.79 -41.34 27.56
C TRP A 410 34.99 -39.87 27.19
N ARG A 411 33.92 -39.05 27.26
CA ARG A 411 33.96 -37.65 26.86
C ARG A 411 35.00 -36.82 27.60
N THR A 412 35.23 -37.08 28.90
CA THR A 412 36.20 -36.33 29.68
C THR A 412 37.62 -36.46 29.18
N HIS A 413 37.97 -37.52 28.46
CA HIS A 413 39.30 -37.74 27.89
C HIS A 413 39.44 -37.12 26.48
N LEU A 414 38.37 -36.55 25.93
CA LEU A 414 38.29 -36.04 24.58
C LEU A 414 37.99 -34.53 24.52
N VAL A 415 38.33 -33.83 25.60
CA VAL A 415 38.16 -32.36 25.71
C VAL A 415 39.43 -31.64 25.25
N PRO A 416 39.30 -30.58 24.41
CA PRO A 416 38.12 -30.03 23.75
C PRO A 416 37.58 -30.92 22.60
N ALA A 417 36.27 -31.13 22.56
CA ALA A 417 35.65 -31.99 21.52
C ALA A 417 35.90 -31.52 20.08
N PRO A 418 35.86 -30.21 19.76
CA PRO A 418 36.11 -29.73 18.38
C PRO A 418 37.57 -30.03 17.94
N ASP A 419 38.54 -29.88 18.82
CA ASP A 419 39.96 -30.15 18.50
C ASP A 419 40.21 -31.66 18.32
N THR A 420 39.56 -32.48 19.14
CA THR A 420 39.62 -33.94 19.02
C THR A 420 38.95 -34.41 17.72
N ALA A 421 37.81 -33.85 17.36
CA ALA A 421 37.10 -34.11 16.08
C ALA A 421 38.02 -33.75 14.90
N GLN A 422 38.60 -32.57 14.92
CA GLN A 422 39.51 -32.10 13.87
C GLN A 422 40.69 -33.05 13.67
N ARG A 423 41.44 -33.37 14.75
CA ARG A 423 42.57 -34.29 14.68
C ARG A 423 42.18 -35.71 14.25
N ALA A 424 41.01 -36.18 14.66
CA ALA A 424 40.52 -37.49 14.27
C ALA A 424 40.20 -37.54 12.77
N LEU A 425 39.57 -36.48 12.21
CA LEU A 425 39.29 -36.36 10.79
C LEU A 425 40.59 -36.22 9.97
N GLU A 426 41.58 -35.46 10.42
CA GLU A 426 42.89 -35.33 9.79
C GLU A 426 43.63 -36.68 9.76
N TRP A 427 43.54 -37.46 10.85
CA TRP A 427 44.13 -38.80 10.92
C TRP A 427 43.45 -39.77 9.93
N LEU A 428 42.13 -39.65 9.70
CA LEU A 428 41.37 -40.46 8.73
C LEU A 428 41.68 -40.08 7.27
N GLY A 429 42.24 -38.88 7.04
CA GLY A 429 42.60 -38.38 5.72
C GLY A 429 41.43 -37.87 4.86
N ASP A 430 41.75 -37.37 3.67
CA ASP A 430 40.79 -36.73 2.78
C ASP A 430 39.84 -37.73 2.07
N ASP A 431 40.26 -38.94 1.82
CA ASP A 431 39.47 -39.99 1.18
C ASP A 431 39.37 -41.25 2.08
N PRO A 432 38.62 -41.17 3.20
CA PRO A 432 38.47 -42.30 4.10
C PRO A 432 37.51 -43.34 3.51
N ASP A 433 37.68 -44.60 3.94
CA ASP A 433 36.75 -45.68 3.67
C ASP A 433 35.38 -45.36 4.32
N ARG A 434 34.40 -45.00 3.48
CA ARG A 434 33.04 -44.66 3.93
C ARG A 434 32.09 -45.86 3.90
N SER A 435 32.60 -47.07 3.73
CA SER A 435 31.81 -48.28 3.86
C SER A 435 31.34 -48.57 5.29
N GLU A 436 32.02 -48.01 6.29
CA GLU A 436 31.63 -48.01 7.70
C GLU A 436 31.05 -46.65 8.16
N PRO A 437 30.18 -46.61 9.17
CA PRO A 437 29.71 -45.40 9.76
C PRO A 437 30.78 -44.49 10.37
N LEU A 438 30.63 -43.16 10.25
CA LEU A 438 31.58 -42.15 10.78
C LEU A 438 32.02 -42.43 12.23
N TRP A 439 31.09 -42.77 13.13
CA TRP A 439 31.40 -42.98 14.54
C TRP A 439 32.31 -44.18 14.80
N LEU A 440 32.29 -45.21 13.93
CA LEU A 440 33.24 -46.32 14.03
C LEU A 440 34.63 -45.92 13.55
N ALA A 441 34.72 -45.12 12.50
CA ALA A 441 35.98 -44.55 12.05
C ALA A 441 36.55 -43.61 13.11
N LEU A 442 35.74 -42.78 13.76
CA LEU A 442 36.15 -41.95 14.89
C LEU A 442 36.65 -42.78 16.05
N SER A 443 36.03 -43.92 16.40
CA SER A 443 36.55 -44.82 17.45
C SER A 443 37.97 -45.25 17.18
N ARG A 444 38.29 -45.62 15.93
CA ARG A 444 39.64 -46.02 15.54
C ARG A 444 40.67 -44.87 15.65
N ALA A 445 40.29 -43.71 15.14
CA ALA A 445 41.14 -42.52 15.20
C ALA A 445 41.38 -42.07 16.62
N ILE A 446 40.37 -42.04 17.49
CA ILE A 446 40.48 -41.69 18.91
C ILE A 446 41.36 -42.69 19.66
N ARG A 447 41.21 -43.99 19.39
CA ARG A 447 42.07 -44.99 19.96
C ARG A 447 43.55 -44.78 19.56
N ALA A 448 43.80 -44.48 18.28
CA ALA A 448 45.16 -44.23 17.80
C ALA A 448 45.80 -42.98 18.36
N LEU A 449 45.01 -41.86 18.47
CA LEU A 449 45.50 -40.53 18.88
C LEU A 449 45.54 -40.32 20.40
N ASN A 450 44.51 -40.83 21.09
CA ASN A 450 44.30 -40.55 22.53
C ASN A 450 44.46 -41.80 23.42
N GLY A 451 44.61 -43.01 22.83
CA GLY A 451 44.65 -44.25 23.61
C GLY A 451 43.29 -44.62 24.25
N VAL A 452 42.22 -43.95 23.91
CA VAL A 452 40.87 -44.16 24.50
C VAL A 452 40.08 -45.12 23.61
N GLU A 453 39.63 -46.23 24.16
CA GLU A 453 38.81 -47.20 23.48
C GLU A 453 37.33 -46.91 23.68
N VAL A 454 36.64 -46.38 22.65
CA VAL A 454 35.23 -46.07 22.68
C VAL A 454 34.46 -47.19 21.97
N PRO A 455 33.65 -47.99 22.68
CA PRO A 455 32.91 -49.08 22.07
C PRO A 455 31.78 -48.55 21.16
N ALA A 456 31.41 -49.34 20.14
CA ALA A 456 30.34 -48.96 19.20
C ALA A 456 29.02 -48.63 19.89
N SER A 457 28.72 -49.31 20.99
CA SER A 457 27.48 -49.08 21.77
C SER A 457 27.46 -47.77 22.60
N ALA A 458 28.58 -47.06 22.69
CA ALA A 458 28.66 -45.79 23.41
C ALA A 458 28.25 -44.59 22.52
N TRP A 459 28.22 -44.78 21.23
CA TRP A 459 27.81 -43.74 20.29
C TRP A 459 26.28 -43.64 20.18
N GLU A 460 25.77 -42.43 20.17
CA GLU A 460 24.34 -42.12 20.06
C GLU A 460 24.06 -41.21 18.85
N PRO A 461 24.04 -41.75 17.61
CA PRO A 461 23.81 -40.95 16.41
C PRO A 461 22.45 -40.25 16.38
N SER A 462 21.48 -40.79 17.16
CA SER A 462 20.15 -40.16 17.34
C SER A 462 20.18 -38.87 18.15
N ALA A 463 21.26 -38.59 18.88
CA ALA A 463 21.48 -37.34 19.62
C ALA A 463 21.98 -36.19 18.74
N LEU A 464 22.34 -36.45 17.47
CA LEU A 464 22.70 -35.36 16.54
C LEU A 464 21.52 -34.38 16.34
N GLU A 465 21.86 -33.11 16.30
CA GLU A 465 20.89 -32.08 15.88
C GLU A 465 20.31 -32.37 14.50
N GLU A 466 19.09 -31.93 14.25
CA GLU A 466 18.37 -32.28 13.00
C GLU A 466 19.14 -31.91 11.74
N HIS A 467 19.76 -30.76 11.72
CA HIS A 467 20.54 -30.27 10.58
C HIS A 467 21.84 -31.05 10.31
N LEU A 468 22.35 -31.79 11.27
CA LEU A 468 23.52 -32.65 11.14
C LEU A 468 23.15 -34.11 10.73
N ARG A 469 21.87 -34.38 10.53
CA ARG A 469 21.37 -35.66 10.00
C ARG A 469 21.01 -35.50 8.55
N VAL A 470 21.54 -36.40 7.71
CA VAL A 470 21.12 -36.45 6.30
C VAL A 470 19.72 -37.01 6.21
N ARG A 471 18.87 -36.31 5.47
CA ARG A 471 17.51 -36.74 5.15
C ARG A 471 17.47 -37.37 3.78
N PHE A 472 16.45 -38.17 3.57
CA PHE A 472 16.27 -38.88 2.29
C PHE A 472 14.90 -38.56 1.71
N ARG A 473 14.90 -38.19 0.44
CA ARG A 473 13.72 -38.09 -0.39
C ARG A 473 13.74 -39.21 -1.42
N VAL A 474 12.75 -40.08 -1.43
CA VAL A 474 12.67 -41.16 -2.42
C VAL A 474 11.71 -40.74 -3.54
N GLU A 475 12.21 -40.72 -4.77
CA GLU A 475 11.44 -40.30 -5.94
C GLU A 475 11.16 -41.46 -6.91
N ARG A 476 9.91 -41.48 -7.44
CA ARG A 476 9.55 -42.39 -8.56
C ARG A 476 9.69 -41.65 -9.88
N PRO A 477 10.21 -42.27 -10.95
CA PRO A 477 10.19 -41.66 -12.28
C PRO A 477 8.75 -41.31 -12.68
N GLY A 478 8.45 -39.99 -12.87
CA GLY A 478 7.15 -39.50 -13.35
C GLY A 478 6.07 -39.23 -12.28
N SER A 479 6.37 -39.32 -11.00
CA SER A 479 5.48 -38.92 -9.92
C SER A 479 6.17 -37.81 -9.10
N GLY A 480 5.42 -36.79 -8.68
CA GLY A 480 5.96 -35.78 -7.74
C GLY A 480 6.43 -36.42 -6.42
N PRO A 481 7.13 -35.67 -5.55
CA PRO A 481 7.81 -36.19 -4.37
C PRO A 481 6.85 -36.95 -3.45
N VAL A 482 7.18 -38.19 -3.14
CA VAL A 482 6.53 -38.98 -2.08
C VAL A 482 7.31 -38.66 -0.79
N LEU A 483 6.71 -37.83 0.05
CA LEU A 483 7.21 -37.56 1.42
C LEU A 483 7.13 -38.88 2.22
N GLY A 484 8.26 -39.34 2.72
CA GLY A 484 8.37 -40.37 3.73
C GLY A 484 8.86 -39.79 5.05
#